data_e7ee8dcf3a05053807d4aad61e3c04fd
#
_entry.id   e7ee8dcf3a05053807d4aad61e3c04fd
#
_cell.length_a   1.000
_cell.length_b   1.000
_cell.length_c   1.000
_cell.angle_alpha   90.00
_cell.angle_beta   90.00
_cell.angle_gamma   90.00
#
_symmetry.space_group_name_H-M   'P 1'
#
loop_
_entity.id
_entity.type
_entity.pdbx_description
1 polymer ?
#
loop_
_entity_poly.entity_id
_entity_poly.type
_entity_poly.pdbx_seq_one_letter_code
_entity_poly.pdbx_strand_id
1 'polypeptide(L)'
;MNIDIISKNQDLIGFTSALVHAGHEVKAVNQIEPCDILIYDVEFKKDVPKIDGIKIENYNDPNQEVDDDFSISFVNKNVSYKINECCILQGRGQKREELECDISVNNPNTDLIQLVTKFISLKNRFKIFSKQAVNTFNYCGIIPENAAGNLYVSSKVNIALDKYSLYRILESGGTPLTNIKDAELPEEMVFNDVKDFEEKAEYLINNEAPNITEIRNKIIKEHNPLVEWANIFDKLGLKKTSQKTKSVINARAKDLYF
;
A
#
# COMPACT_ATOMS: atom_id res chain seq x y z
N MET A 1 -13.13 -15.54 -12.67
CA MET A 1 -14.19 -14.53 -12.84
C MET A 1 -13.59 -13.38 -13.63
N ASN A 2 -14.41 -12.79 -14.48
CA ASN A 2 -14.09 -11.60 -15.25
C ASN A 2 -14.62 -10.38 -14.47
N ILE A 3 -13.77 -9.43 -14.18
CA ILE A 3 -14.07 -8.26 -13.36
C ILE A 3 -13.72 -7.01 -14.15
N ASP A 4 -14.71 -6.20 -14.47
CA ASP A 4 -14.53 -4.94 -15.16
C ASP A 4 -14.60 -3.76 -14.18
N ILE A 5 -13.76 -2.75 -14.41
CA ILE A 5 -13.69 -1.55 -13.57
C ILE A 5 -13.89 -0.32 -14.44
N ILE A 6 -14.83 0.54 -14.04
CA ILE A 6 -15.01 1.87 -14.61
C ILE A 6 -14.76 2.90 -13.50
N SER A 7 -13.56 3.43 -13.45
CA SER A 7 -13.17 4.36 -12.40
C SER A 7 -12.09 5.32 -12.87
N LYS A 8 -12.13 6.54 -12.35
CA LYS A 8 -11.04 7.51 -12.40
C LYS A 8 -10.14 7.42 -11.17
N ASN A 9 -10.58 6.69 -10.14
CA ASN A 9 -9.85 6.53 -8.89
C ASN A 9 -8.75 5.48 -9.07
N GLN A 10 -7.48 5.92 -9.09
CA GLN A 10 -6.33 5.04 -9.24
C GLN A 10 -6.15 4.09 -8.05
N ASP A 11 -6.57 4.48 -6.85
CA ASP A 11 -6.51 3.63 -5.67
C ASP A 11 -7.49 2.45 -5.80
N LEU A 12 -8.70 2.69 -6.32
CA LEU A 12 -9.66 1.62 -6.60
C LEU A 12 -9.16 0.66 -7.68
N ILE A 13 -8.58 1.20 -8.76
CA ILE A 13 -7.99 0.39 -9.84
C ILE A 13 -6.87 -0.48 -9.28
N GLY A 14 -5.95 0.11 -8.50
CA GLY A 14 -4.86 -0.61 -7.85
C GLY A 14 -5.36 -1.69 -6.87
N PHE A 15 -6.33 -1.35 -6.03
CA PHE A 15 -6.97 -2.26 -5.10
C PHE A 15 -7.61 -3.46 -5.79
N THR A 16 -8.37 -3.20 -6.87
CA THR A 16 -9.05 -4.27 -7.61
C THR A 16 -8.06 -5.10 -8.43
N SER A 17 -7.02 -4.49 -8.98
CA SER A 17 -5.97 -5.20 -9.74
C SER A 17 -5.26 -6.27 -8.90
N ALA A 18 -5.27 -6.16 -7.56
CA ALA A 18 -4.76 -7.20 -6.67
C ALA A 18 -5.42 -8.56 -6.90
N LEU A 19 -6.67 -8.59 -7.38
CA LEU A 19 -7.41 -9.83 -7.67
C LEU A 19 -6.80 -10.68 -8.80
N VAL A 20 -5.96 -10.09 -9.67
CA VAL A 20 -5.19 -10.85 -10.67
C VAL A 20 -4.33 -11.92 -9.99
N HIS A 21 -3.79 -11.62 -8.83
CA HIS A 21 -3.00 -12.55 -8.04
C HIS A 21 -3.82 -13.71 -7.45
N ALA A 22 -5.14 -13.55 -7.33
CA ALA A 22 -6.05 -14.62 -6.95
C ALA A 22 -6.59 -15.39 -8.15
N GLY A 23 -6.06 -15.12 -9.36
CA GLY A 23 -6.42 -15.79 -10.61
C GLY A 23 -7.75 -15.32 -11.18
N HIS A 24 -8.10 -14.04 -10.98
CA HIS A 24 -9.21 -13.36 -11.65
C HIS A 24 -8.68 -12.56 -12.84
N GLU A 25 -9.49 -12.42 -13.87
CA GLU A 25 -9.25 -11.51 -14.98
C GLU A 25 -9.83 -10.15 -14.61
N VAL A 26 -8.99 -9.11 -14.54
CA VAL A 26 -9.40 -7.75 -14.14
C VAL A 26 -9.02 -6.78 -15.25
N LYS A 27 -10.00 -6.00 -15.71
CA LYS A 27 -9.83 -5.01 -16.77
C LYS A 27 -10.39 -3.66 -16.35
N ALA A 28 -9.60 -2.60 -16.50
CA ALA A 28 -10.12 -1.24 -16.50
C ALA A 28 -10.65 -0.93 -17.91
N VAL A 29 -11.94 -0.61 -18.01
CA VAL A 29 -12.63 -0.51 -19.31
C VAL A 29 -13.32 0.84 -19.47
N ASN A 30 -13.42 1.29 -20.73
CA ASN A 30 -14.23 2.43 -21.12
C ASN A 30 -15.59 2.00 -21.72
N GLN A 31 -15.72 0.71 -22.07
CA GLN A 31 -16.95 0.11 -22.57
C GLN A 31 -17.17 -1.20 -21.84
N ILE A 32 -18.40 -1.44 -21.40
CA ILE A 32 -18.76 -2.61 -20.59
C ILE A 32 -18.99 -3.79 -21.52
N GLU A 33 -18.27 -4.87 -21.27
CA GLU A 33 -18.48 -6.20 -21.85
C GLU A 33 -19.21 -7.12 -20.84
N PRO A 34 -19.74 -8.27 -21.25
CA PRO A 34 -20.28 -9.24 -20.30
C PRO A 34 -19.21 -9.65 -19.28
N CYS A 35 -19.47 -9.37 -18.00
CA CYS A 35 -18.55 -9.66 -16.90
C CYS A 35 -19.30 -10.25 -15.69
N ASP A 36 -18.58 -10.96 -14.83
CA ASP A 36 -19.16 -11.55 -13.60
C ASP A 36 -19.38 -10.47 -12.53
N ILE A 37 -18.48 -9.50 -12.46
CA ILE A 37 -18.53 -8.38 -11.51
C ILE A 37 -18.16 -7.10 -12.26
N LEU A 38 -19.00 -6.07 -12.10
CA LEU A 38 -18.72 -4.71 -12.53
C LEU A 38 -18.53 -3.81 -11.33
N ILE A 39 -17.38 -3.15 -11.25
CA ILE A 39 -17.06 -2.15 -10.22
C ILE A 39 -17.02 -0.78 -10.89
N TYR A 40 -17.73 0.19 -10.35
CA TYR A 40 -17.77 1.52 -10.95
C TYR A 40 -17.91 2.64 -9.91
N ASP A 41 -17.32 3.79 -10.22
CA ASP A 41 -17.57 5.00 -9.43
C ASP A 41 -19.03 5.43 -9.62
N VAL A 42 -19.68 5.81 -8.54
CA VAL A 42 -21.13 6.16 -8.53
C VAL A 42 -21.47 7.27 -9.53
N GLU A 43 -20.51 8.13 -9.89
CA GLU A 43 -20.71 9.16 -10.92
C GLU A 43 -21.07 8.60 -12.30
N PHE A 44 -20.67 7.35 -12.59
CA PHE A 44 -20.96 6.64 -13.84
C PHE A 44 -22.25 5.82 -13.80
N LYS A 45 -22.99 5.81 -12.67
CA LYS A 45 -24.18 4.96 -12.48
C LYS A 45 -25.20 5.07 -13.62
N LYS A 46 -25.40 6.27 -14.20
CA LYS A 46 -26.34 6.51 -15.29
C LYS A 46 -25.92 5.87 -16.62
N ASP A 47 -24.62 5.67 -16.79
CA ASP A 47 -24.02 5.14 -18.02
C ASP A 47 -23.83 3.63 -17.96
N VAL A 48 -24.07 3.01 -16.79
CA VAL A 48 -23.91 1.57 -16.56
C VAL A 48 -25.13 0.81 -17.14
N PRO A 49 -24.96 -0.04 -18.15
CA PRO A 49 -26.03 -0.86 -18.69
C PRO A 49 -26.53 -1.89 -17.70
N LYS A 50 -27.65 -2.52 -18.01
CA LYS A 50 -28.07 -3.75 -17.33
C LYS A 50 -27.07 -4.88 -17.66
N ILE A 51 -26.48 -5.45 -16.63
CA ILE A 51 -25.63 -6.65 -16.73
C ILE A 51 -26.27 -7.75 -15.87
N ASP A 52 -26.02 -9.01 -16.24
CA ASP A 52 -26.46 -10.17 -15.44
C ASP A 52 -25.52 -10.46 -14.27
N GLY A 53 -24.40 -9.76 -14.18
CA GLY A 53 -23.40 -9.88 -13.14
C GLY A 53 -23.68 -9.03 -11.89
N ILE A 54 -22.78 -9.17 -10.91
CA ILE A 54 -22.82 -8.38 -9.67
C ILE A 54 -22.32 -6.96 -9.95
N LYS A 55 -23.04 -5.96 -9.45
CA LYS A 55 -22.64 -4.55 -9.49
C LYS A 55 -22.11 -4.12 -8.13
N ILE A 56 -21.00 -3.41 -8.13
CA ILE A 56 -20.38 -2.83 -6.94
C ILE A 56 -20.15 -1.34 -7.20
N GLU A 57 -20.81 -0.49 -6.42
CA GLU A 57 -20.69 0.95 -6.50
C GLU A 57 -19.54 1.44 -5.60
N ASN A 58 -18.68 2.29 -6.12
CA ASN A 58 -17.64 2.95 -5.34
C ASN A 58 -17.99 4.40 -5.08
N TYR A 59 -17.94 4.81 -3.81
CA TYR A 59 -18.24 6.15 -3.34
C TYR A 59 -16.96 6.87 -2.92
N ASN A 60 -16.62 7.95 -3.63
CA ASN A 60 -15.41 8.74 -3.41
C ASN A 60 -15.63 9.94 -2.47
N ASP A 61 -16.86 10.28 -2.14
CA ASP A 61 -17.22 11.37 -1.22
C ASP A 61 -17.66 10.80 0.15
N PRO A 62 -17.03 11.23 1.27
CA PRO A 62 -17.37 10.73 2.61
C PRO A 62 -18.79 11.07 3.06
N ASN A 63 -19.42 12.10 2.47
CA ASN A 63 -20.74 12.59 2.85
C ASN A 63 -21.85 12.25 1.84
N GLN A 64 -21.53 11.53 0.77
CA GLN A 64 -22.49 11.16 -0.25
C GLN A 64 -23.50 10.14 0.31
N GLU A 65 -24.79 10.36 0.01
CA GLU A 65 -25.83 9.37 0.33
C GLU A 65 -25.62 8.09 -0.47
N VAL A 66 -25.80 6.96 0.18
CA VAL A 66 -25.58 5.62 -0.38
C VAL A 66 -26.92 4.98 -0.68
N ASP A 67 -27.07 4.49 -1.91
CA ASP A 67 -28.23 3.73 -2.36
C ASP A 67 -28.24 2.28 -1.81
N ASP A 68 -29.33 1.53 -2.09
CA ASP A 68 -29.52 0.16 -1.61
C ASP A 68 -28.63 -0.90 -2.30
N ASP A 69 -27.92 -0.55 -3.38
CA ASP A 69 -26.99 -1.46 -4.07
C ASP A 69 -25.73 -1.74 -3.23
N PHE A 70 -25.05 -2.85 -3.52
CA PHE A 70 -23.82 -3.16 -2.80
C PHE A 70 -22.73 -2.13 -3.10
N SER A 71 -22.23 -1.48 -2.07
CA SER A 71 -21.36 -0.33 -2.17
C SER A 71 -20.06 -0.52 -1.37
N ILE A 72 -18.97 0.03 -1.90
CA ILE A 72 -17.65 0.06 -1.25
C ILE A 72 -17.11 1.49 -1.20
N SER A 73 -16.21 1.77 -0.28
CA SER A 73 -15.49 3.05 -0.24
C SER A 73 -14.25 2.98 0.63
N PHE A 74 -13.24 3.79 0.30
CA PHE A 74 -12.11 4.09 1.19
C PHE A 74 -12.44 5.20 2.20
N VAL A 75 -13.39 6.07 1.92
CA VAL A 75 -13.66 7.29 2.70
C VAL A 75 -15.06 7.34 3.31
N ASN A 76 -16.10 6.89 2.60
CA ASN A 76 -17.48 6.91 3.08
C ASN A 76 -17.74 5.76 4.06
N LYS A 77 -18.32 6.07 5.23
CA LYS A 77 -18.60 5.08 6.29
C LYS A 77 -19.98 4.42 6.16
N ASN A 78 -20.86 4.97 5.34
CA ASN A 78 -22.25 4.51 5.19
C ASN A 78 -22.41 3.41 4.12
N VAL A 79 -21.34 3.00 3.48
CA VAL A 79 -21.33 1.96 2.44
C VAL A 79 -21.51 0.55 3.02
N SER A 80 -21.88 -0.39 2.17
CA SER A 80 -21.98 -1.82 2.53
C SER A 80 -20.65 -2.39 3.03
N TYR A 81 -19.53 -1.90 2.49
CA TYR A 81 -18.19 -2.29 2.91
C TYR A 81 -17.19 -1.12 2.88
N LYS A 82 -16.75 -0.69 4.05
CA LYS A 82 -15.66 0.29 4.19
C LYS A 82 -14.32 -0.41 4.02
N ILE A 83 -13.55 -0.02 2.99
CA ILE A 83 -12.22 -0.55 2.72
C ILE A 83 -11.21 0.09 3.70
N ASN A 84 -10.26 -0.69 4.19
CA ASN A 84 -9.19 -0.18 5.03
C ASN A 84 -8.26 0.75 4.20
N GLU A 85 -8.07 1.98 4.68
CA GLU A 85 -7.25 3.01 4.01
C GLU A 85 -5.77 2.62 3.91
N CYS A 86 -5.30 1.71 4.77
CA CYS A 86 -3.93 1.20 4.77
C CYS A 86 -3.80 -0.14 4.04
N CYS A 87 -4.72 -0.44 3.11
CA CYS A 87 -4.69 -1.68 2.35
C CYS A 87 -3.63 -1.60 1.25
N ILE A 88 -2.58 -2.41 1.34
CA ILE A 88 -1.41 -2.32 0.47
C ILE A 88 -1.07 -3.68 -0.14
N LEU A 89 -0.73 -3.69 -1.43
CA LEU A 89 -0.09 -4.80 -2.10
C LEU A 89 1.20 -4.32 -2.76
N GLN A 90 2.30 -4.31 -2.00
CA GLN A 90 3.61 -3.92 -2.54
C GLN A 90 4.40 -5.13 -3.04
N GLY A 91 4.30 -6.24 -2.33
CA GLY A 91 5.15 -7.41 -2.57
C GLY A 91 6.59 -7.21 -2.11
N ARG A 92 7.35 -8.31 -2.03
CA ARG A 92 8.75 -8.28 -1.61
C ARG A 92 9.61 -7.56 -2.62
N GLY A 93 10.42 -6.60 -2.16
CA GLY A 93 11.41 -5.93 -2.98
C GLY A 93 12.61 -6.84 -3.29
N GLN A 94 13.31 -6.52 -4.37
CA GLN A 94 14.59 -7.12 -4.75
C GLN A 94 15.70 -6.09 -4.57
N LYS A 95 16.82 -6.49 -3.96
CA LYS A 95 17.99 -5.61 -3.84
C LYS A 95 18.51 -5.19 -5.21
N ARG A 96 18.85 -3.91 -5.34
CA ARG A 96 19.37 -3.27 -6.54
C ARG A 96 20.53 -2.36 -6.16
N GLU A 97 21.71 -2.61 -6.72
CA GLU A 97 22.93 -1.85 -6.42
C GLU A 97 22.75 -0.34 -6.67
N GLU A 98 22.07 0.02 -7.77
CA GLU A 98 21.80 1.42 -8.12
C GLU A 98 20.89 2.16 -7.12
N LEU A 99 20.14 1.42 -6.30
CA LEU A 99 19.28 1.96 -5.25
C LEU A 99 19.92 1.92 -3.86
N GLU A 100 21.07 1.27 -3.70
CA GLU A 100 21.73 1.14 -2.40
C GLU A 100 22.04 2.51 -1.77
N CYS A 101 21.64 2.67 -0.53
CA CYS A 101 21.96 3.82 0.32
C CYS A 101 21.79 3.46 1.79
N ASP A 102 22.29 4.32 2.67
CA ASP A 102 22.07 4.12 4.10
C ASP A 102 20.64 4.52 4.50
N ILE A 103 20.16 5.66 4.02
CA ILE A 103 18.80 6.13 4.30
C ILE A 103 18.09 6.47 2.99
N SER A 104 16.86 6.00 2.84
CA SER A 104 15.98 6.41 1.76
C SER A 104 14.71 7.10 2.24
N VAL A 105 14.20 7.98 1.40
CA VAL A 105 12.92 8.66 1.55
C VAL A 105 12.17 8.60 0.23
N ASN A 106 10.95 8.12 0.25
CA ASN A 106 10.09 8.07 -0.92
C ASN A 106 8.86 8.96 -0.73
N ASN A 107 8.62 9.88 -1.66
CA ASN A 107 7.52 10.85 -1.65
C ASN A 107 7.39 11.61 -0.31
N PRO A 108 8.44 12.34 0.11
CA PRO A 108 8.42 13.04 1.37
C PRO A 108 7.36 14.16 1.38
N ASN A 109 6.70 14.32 2.50
CA ASN A 109 5.94 15.53 2.81
C ASN A 109 6.87 16.66 3.31
N THR A 110 6.32 17.85 3.52
CA THR A 110 7.09 19.03 3.98
C THR A 110 7.81 18.78 5.31
N ASP A 111 7.16 18.09 6.25
CA ASP A 111 7.73 17.83 7.58
C ASP A 111 8.91 16.87 7.47
N LEU A 112 8.81 15.86 6.63
CA LEU A 112 9.89 14.93 6.37
C LEU A 112 11.06 15.61 5.66
N ILE A 113 10.81 16.51 4.70
CA ILE A 113 11.86 17.31 4.06
C ILE A 113 12.58 18.17 5.10
N GLN A 114 11.87 18.82 6.02
CA GLN A 114 12.47 19.62 7.10
C GLN A 114 13.29 18.76 8.07
N LEU A 115 12.79 17.59 8.43
CA LEU A 115 13.51 16.63 9.26
C LEU A 115 14.83 16.24 8.60
N VAL A 116 14.78 15.85 7.34
CA VAL A 116 15.91 15.38 6.54
C VAL A 116 16.96 16.48 6.28
N THR A 117 16.54 17.72 6.03
CA THR A 117 17.46 18.84 5.78
C THR A 117 18.28 19.23 7.00
N LYS A 118 17.83 18.92 8.21
CA LYS A 118 18.60 19.05 9.44
C LYS A 118 19.72 18.01 9.53
N PHE A 119 19.64 16.92 8.77
CA PHE A 119 20.57 15.80 8.73
C PHE A 119 21.77 15.99 7.78
N ILE A 120 22.35 17.15 7.79
CA ILE A 120 23.47 17.50 6.91
C ILE A 120 24.72 16.60 7.11
N SER A 121 24.89 16.00 8.28
CA SER A 121 26.00 15.08 8.57
C SER A 121 25.97 13.77 7.78
N LEU A 122 24.78 13.37 7.24
CA LEU A 122 24.58 12.15 6.47
C LEU A 122 24.48 12.38 4.94
N LYS A 123 24.95 13.52 4.43
CA LYS A 123 24.74 13.99 3.04
C LYS A 123 24.99 12.94 1.96
N ASN A 124 26.05 12.17 2.09
CA ASN A 124 26.49 11.22 1.03
C ASN A 124 25.80 9.86 1.12
N ARG A 125 24.98 9.63 2.15
CA ARG A 125 24.35 8.34 2.46
C ARG A 125 22.84 8.35 2.29
N PHE A 126 22.29 9.45 1.80
CA PHE A 126 20.86 9.75 1.76
C PHE A 126 20.38 9.83 0.33
N LYS A 127 19.26 9.13 0.00
CA LYS A 127 18.58 9.24 -1.30
C LYS A 127 17.12 9.63 -1.12
N ILE A 128 16.69 10.67 -1.82
CA ILE A 128 15.32 11.16 -1.84
C ILE A 128 14.72 10.91 -3.22
N PHE A 129 13.58 10.22 -3.25
CA PHE A 129 12.77 10.02 -4.45
C PHE A 129 11.43 10.72 -4.26
N SER A 130 10.97 11.49 -5.23
CA SER A 130 9.71 12.23 -5.12
C SER A 130 9.14 12.53 -6.51
N LYS A 131 7.79 12.50 -6.61
CA LYS A 131 7.06 12.98 -7.81
C LYS A 131 7.23 14.49 -8.01
N GLN A 132 7.46 15.23 -6.94
CA GLN A 132 7.76 16.66 -6.97
C GLN A 132 9.27 16.86 -6.78
N ALA A 133 9.87 17.73 -7.58
CA ALA A 133 11.28 18.05 -7.45
C ALA A 133 11.56 18.67 -6.07
N VAL A 134 12.54 18.11 -5.36
CA VAL A 134 13.01 18.58 -4.07
C VAL A 134 14.35 19.25 -4.26
N ASN A 135 14.50 20.50 -3.85
CA ASN A 135 15.73 21.25 -4.00
C ASN A 135 16.78 20.83 -2.96
N THR A 136 17.31 19.62 -3.12
CA THR A 136 18.40 19.08 -2.30
C THR A 136 19.39 18.31 -3.15
N PHE A 137 20.65 18.21 -2.70
CA PHE A 137 21.69 17.43 -3.39
C PHE A 137 21.44 15.93 -3.42
N ASN A 138 20.51 15.44 -2.58
CA ASN A 138 20.20 14.02 -2.41
C ASN A 138 18.94 13.62 -3.20
N TYR A 139 18.37 14.53 -3.99
CA TYR A 139 17.23 14.23 -4.85
C TYR A 139 17.66 13.37 -6.03
N CYS A 140 17.05 12.19 -6.14
CA CYS A 140 17.38 11.16 -7.14
C CYS A 140 16.33 11.01 -8.24
N GLY A 141 15.27 11.83 -8.22
CA GLY A 141 14.19 11.75 -9.20
C GLY A 141 12.96 10.99 -8.71
N ILE A 142 12.30 10.30 -9.63
CA ILE A 142 11.06 9.56 -9.37
C ILE A 142 11.36 8.06 -9.37
N ILE A 143 10.86 7.35 -8.39
CA ILE A 143 10.78 5.89 -8.43
C ILE A 143 9.33 5.46 -8.69
N PRO A 144 9.04 4.61 -9.70
CA PRO A 144 7.71 4.10 -9.93
C PRO A 144 7.17 3.33 -8.72
N GLU A 145 5.87 3.41 -8.47
CA GLU A 145 5.22 2.76 -7.33
C GLU A 145 5.52 1.25 -7.25
N ASN A 146 5.48 0.55 -8.39
CA ASN A 146 5.77 -0.88 -8.48
C ASN A 146 7.25 -1.23 -8.25
N ALA A 147 8.15 -0.25 -8.32
CA ALA A 147 9.59 -0.41 -8.06
C ALA A 147 10.01 0.09 -6.67
N ALA A 148 9.13 0.76 -5.93
CA ALA A 148 9.44 1.31 -4.61
C ALA A 148 9.87 0.23 -3.60
N GLY A 149 9.33 -0.99 -3.70
CA GLY A 149 9.76 -2.12 -2.88
C GLY A 149 11.25 -2.44 -3.03
N ASN A 150 11.81 -2.28 -4.24
CA ASN A 150 13.24 -2.49 -4.48
C ASN A 150 14.10 -1.44 -3.74
N LEU A 151 13.65 -0.18 -3.70
CA LEU A 151 14.30 0.86 -2.90
C LEU A 151 14.31 0.48 -1.41
N TYR A 152 13.17 0.05 -0.88
CA TYR A 152 13.03 -0.24 0.53
C TYR A 152 13.94 -1.36 1.03
N VAL A 153 14.19 -2.39 0.21
CA VAL A 153 15.10 -3.48 0.58
C VAL A 153 16.58 -3.21 0.21
N SER A 154 16.83 -2.23 -0.67
CA SER A 154 18.18 -1.81 -1.02
C SER A 154 18.75 -0.77 -0.06
N SER A 155 17.91 -0.11 0.72
CA SER A 155 18.29 0.87 1.74
C SER A 155 18.45 0.19 3.09
N LYS A 156 19.42 0.63 3.92
CA LYS A 156 19.55 0.13 5.29
C LYS A 156 18.38 0.60 6.15
N VAL A 157 17.95 1.85 5.98
CA VAL A 157 16.86 2.50 6.73
C VAL A 157 15.94 3.25 5.79
N ASN A 158 14.64 3.15 6.02
CA ASN A 158 13.61 3.83 5.23
C ASN A 158 12.73 4.66 6.16
N ILE A 159 12.58 5.95 5.88
CA ILE A 159 11.81 6.84 6.74
C ILE A 159 10.34 6.85 6.34
N ALA A 160 9.45 6.70 7.33
CA ALA A 160 8.00 6.79 7.17
C ALA A 160 7.39 7.66 8.26
N LEU A 161 6.58 8.66 7.88
CA LEU A 161 5.81 9.50 8.79
C LEU A 161 4.30 9.27 8.70
N ASP A 162 3.86 8.33 7.88
CA ASP A 162 2.46 7.90 7.75
C ASP A 162 2.35 6.38 7.68
N LYS A 163 1.19 5.86 8.06
CA LYS A 163 0.95 4.40 8.12
C LYS A 163 1.05 3.73 6.75
N TYR A 164 0.64 4.40 5.69
CA TYR A 164 0.70 3.85 4.34
C TYR A 164 2.14 3.58 3.92
N SER A 165 3.01 4.58 4.05
CA SER A 165 4.45 4.44 3.79
C SER A 165 5.11 3.38 4.67
N LEU A 166 4.78 3.37 5.98
CA LEU A 166 5.29 2.39 6.93
C LEU A 166 4.95 0.95 6.51
N TYR A 167 3.69 0.69 6.19
CA TYR A 167 3.26 -0.65 5.83
C TYR A 167 3.86 -1.11 4.50
N ARG A 168 4.05 -0.22 3.54
CA ARG A 168 4.74 -0.53 2.28
C ARG A 168 6.20 -0.93 2.49
N ILE A 169 6.90 -0.23 3.38
CA ILE A 169 8.28 -0.58 3.74
C ILE A 169 8.31 -1.97 4.38
N LEU A 170 7.43 -2.22 5.36
CA LEU A 170 7.35 -3.49 6.07
C LEU A 170 6.99 -4.64 5.13
N GLU A 171 5.98 -4.47 4.27
CA GLU A 171 5.55 -5.50 3.31
C GLU A 171 6.67 -5.84 2.32
N SER A 172 7.41 -4.84 1.84
CA SER A 172 8.51 -5.04 0.90
C SER A 172 9.71 -5.76 1.49
N GLY A 173 9.86 -5.76 2.80
CA GLY A 173 11.01 -6.32 3.49
C GLY A 173 12.06 -5.29 3.92
N GLY A 174 11.75 -4.00 3.81
CA GLY A 174 12.62 -2.92 4.26
C GLY A 174 12.61 -2.71 5.77
N THR A 175 13.61 -2.00 6.27
CA THR A 175 13.73 -1.58 7.67
C THR A 175 13.16 -0.18 7.83
N PRO A 176 12.04 0.03 8.56
CA PRO A 176 11.48 1.36 8.77
C PRO A 176 12.17 2.10 9.90
N LEU A 177 12.17 3.44 9.82
CA LEU A 177 12.36 4.35 10.95
C LEU A 177 11.21 5.35 10.93
N THR A 178 10.40 5.39 12.00
CA THR A 178 9.10 6.08 12.00
C THR A 178 8.81 6.76 13.34
N ASN A 179 7.90 7.73 13.33
CA ASN A 179 7.31 8.31 14.56
C ASN A 179 5.93 7.70 14.91
N ILE A 180 5.50 6.66 14.19
CA ILE A 180 4.21 6.00 14.40
C ILE A 180 4.36 4.92 15.46
N LYS A 181 3.64 5.09 16.59
CA LYS A 181 3.73 4.20 17.76
C LYS A 181 2.81 2.97 17.69
N ASP A 182 1.84 2.97 16.79
CA ASP A 182 0.77 1.95 16.73
C ASP A 182 1.20 0.62 16.09
N ALA A 183 2.41 0.54 15.54
CA ALA A 183 2.83 -0.61 14.74
C ALA A 183 3.53 -1.72 15.55
N GLU A 184 3.58 -1.63 16.88
CA GLU A 184 4.28 -2.59 17.77
C GLU A 184 5.75 -2.84 17.35
N LEU A 185 6.39 -1.84 16.71
CA LEU A 185 7.77 -1.93 16.26
C LEU A 185 8.76 -1.90 17.44
N PRO A 186 9.95 -2.51 17.27
CA PRO A 186 11.04 -2.32 18.20
C PRO A 186 11.35 -0.84 18.47
N GLU A 187 11.78 -0.52 19.68
CA GLU A 187 12.05 0.86 20.11
C GLU A 187 13.09 1.55 19.21
N GLU A 188 14.05 0.81 18.70
CA GLU A 188 15.10 1.26 17.80
C GLU A 188 14.58 1.78 16.45
N MET A 189 13.35 1.37 16.07
CA MET A 189 12.70 1.78 14.82
C MET A 189 11.68 2.89 15.00
N VAL A 190 11.44 3.36 16.24
CA VAL A 190 10.43 4.39 16.54
C VAL A 190 11.09 5.58 17.22
N PHE A 191 11.06 6.76 16.58
CA PHE A 191 11.62 7.99 17.13
C PHE A 191 10.55 8.95 17.66
N ASN A 192 10.92 9.75 18.66
CA ASN A 192 10.04 10.71 19.32
C ASN A 192 10.31 12.16 18.89
N ASP A 193 11.56 12.49 18.63
CA ASP A 193 12.00 13.82 18.22
C ASP A 193 13.21 13.74 17.28
N VAL A 194 13.75 14.88 16.86
CA VAL A 194 14.85 14.95 15.89
C VAL A 194 16.13 14.34 16.43
N LYS A 195 16.43 14.50 17.72
CA LYS A 195 17.65 13.95 18.32
C LYS A 195 17.56 12.42 18.42
N ASP A 196 16.44 11.91 18.88
CA ASP A 196 16.15 10.47 18.95
C ASP A 196 16.17 9.83 17.54
N PHE A 197 15.67 10.55 16.52
CA PHE A 197 15.79 10.12 15.13
C PHE A 197 17.26 9.99 14.70
N GLU A 198 18.12 10.95 15.02
CA GLU A 198 19.56 10.91 14.68
C GLU A 198 20.23 9.68 15.28
N GLU A 199 20.05 9.49 16.58
CA GLU A 199 20.64 8.39 17.33
C GLU A 199 20.18 7.02 16.76
N LYS A 200 18.89 6.86 16.48
CA LYS A 200 18.31 5.62 15.96
C LYS A 200 18.68 5.36 14.50
N ALA A 201 18.73 6.41 13.66
CA ALA A 201 19.19 6.28 12.30
C ALA A 201 20.65 5.79 12.25
N GLU A 202 21.54 6.40 13.06
CA GLU A 202 22.93 5.93 13.16
C GLU A 202 23.04 4.50 13.69
N TYR A 203 22.23 4.16 14.70
CA TYR A 203 22.19 2.80 15.23
C TYR A 203 21.82 1.80 14.15
N LEU A 204 20.70 1.99 13.43
CA LEU A 204 20.20 1.08 12.38
C LEU A 204 21.12 0.99 11.16
N ILE A 205 21.90 2.05 10.86
CA ILE A 205 22.87 2.04 9.77
C ILE A 205 24.08 1.19 10.11
N ASN A 206 24.51 1.19 11.37
CA ASN A 206 25.77 0.59 11.80
C ASN A 206 25.60 -0.80 12.45
N ASN A 207 24.36 -1.20 12.76
CA ASN A 207 24.06 -2.47 13.38
C ASN A 207 23.10 -3.30 12.52
N GLU A 208 22.95 -4.57 12.87
CA GLU A 208 21.93 -5.42 12.29
C GLU A 208 20.54 -4.94 12.73
N ALA A 209 19.62 -4.81 11.78
CA ALA A 209 18.26 -4.37 12.08
C ALA A 209 17.53 -5.42 12.96
N PRO A 210 16.70 -5.00 13.93
CA PRO A 210 15.87 -5.90 14.71
C PRO A 210 15.01 -6.80 13.83
N ASN A 211 14.78 -8.03 14.29
CA ASN A 211 13.92 -8.96 13.57
C ASN A 211 12.44 -8.56 13.71
N ILE A 212 11.83 -8.16 12.60
CA ILE A 212 10.43 -7.72 12.51
C ILE A 212 9.56 -8.68 11.69
N THR A 213 10.00 -9.92 11.50
CA THR A 213 9.30 -10.89 10.65
C THR A 213 7.86 -11.13 11.08
N GLU A 214 7.59 -11.26 12.38
CA GLU A 214 6.24 -11.47 12.90
C GLU A 214 5.33 -10.25 12.66
N ILE A 215 5.85 -9.05 12.90
CA ILE A 215 5.12 -7.79 12.65
C ILE A 215 4.77 -7.66 11.17
N ARG A 216 5.75 -7.91 10.30
CA ARG A 216 5.54 -7.92 8.86
C ARG A 216 4.44 -8.89 8.44
N ASN A 217 4.46 -10.11 8.96
CA ASN A 217 3.47 -11.14 8.66
C ASN A 217 2.07 -10.75 9.11
N LYS A 218 1.95 -10.12 10.29
CA LYS A 218 0.69 -9.58 10.81
C LYS A 218 0.15 -8.52 9.83
N ILE A 219 0.98 -7.56 9.43
CA ILE A 219 0.59 -6.50 8.49
C ILE A 219 0.17 -7.07 7.13
N ILE A 220 0.93 -8.00 6.55
CA ILE A 220 0.57 -8.65 5.29
C ILE A 220 -0.77 -9.37 5.39
N LYS A 221 -1.07 -10.02 6.52
CA LYS A 221 -2.34 -10.73 6.71
C LYS A 221 -3.52 -9.79 6.96
N GLU A 222 -3.31 -8.66 7.60
CA GLU A 222 -4.38 -7.75 8.05
C GLU A 222 -4.66 -6.62 7.04
N HIS A 223 -3.64 -6.18 6.29
CA HIS A 223 -3.69 -5.00 5.42
C HIS A 223 -3.49 -5.30 3.93
N ASN A 224 -3.58 -6.56 3.53
CA ASN A 224 -3.48 -6.94 2.12
C ASN A 224 -4.83 -6.72 1.40
N PRO A 225 -4.86 -6.12 0.19
CA PRO A 225 -6.07 -5.96 -0.61
C PRO A 225 -6.87 -7.25 -0.82
N LEU A 226 -6.20 -8.40 -0.90
CA LEU A 226 -6.88 -9.67 -1.05
C LEU A 226 -7.69 -10.08 0.21
N VAL A 227 -7.29 -9.61 1.40
CA VAL A 227 -8.08 -9.84 2.64
C VAL A 227 -9.38 -9.05 2.56
N GLU A 228 -9.31 -7.79 2.16
CA GLU A 228 -10.49 -6.95 1.96
C GLU A 228 -11.42 -7.55 0.90
N TRP A 229 -10.86 -7.98 -0.24
CA TRP A 229 -11.64 -8.66 -1.28
C TRP A 229 -12.28 -9.96 -0.83
N ALA A 230 -11.58 -10.76 -0.02
CA ALA A 230 -12.18 -11.97 0.54
C ALA A 230 -13.38 -11.65 1.43
N ASN A 231 -13.31 -10.58 2.21
CA ASN A 231 -14.41 -10.11 3.05
C ASN A 231 -15.56 -9.54 2.21
N ILE A 232 -15.27 -8.80 1.14
CA ILE A 232 -16.28 -8.32 0.17
C ILE A 232 -16.99 -9.51 -0.47
N PHE A 233 -16.26 -10.53 -0.94
CA PHE A 233 -16.84 -11.74 -1.51
C PHE A 233 -17.71 -12.52 -0.50
N ASP A 234 -17.32 -12.58 0.76
CA ASP A 234 -18.13 -13.20 1.81
C ASP A 234 -19.46 -12.43 1.99
N LYS A 235 -19.44 -11.11 2.00
CA LYS A 235 -20.65 -10.28 2.08
C LYS A 235 -21.55 -10.40 0.85
N LEU A 236 -20.98 -10.60 -0.33
CA LEU A 236 -21.70 -10.88 -1.57
C LEU A 236 -22.20 -12.32 -1.67
N GLY A 237 -21.93 -13.18 -0.67
CA GLY A 237 -22.33 -14.59 -0.69
C GLY A 237 -21.44 -15.49 -1.57
N LEU A 238 -20.34 -14.96 -2.11
CA LEU A 238 -19.40 -15.67 -2.99
C LEU A 238 -18.38 -16.49 -2.19
N LYS A 239 -18.84 -17.39 -1.33
CA LYS A 239 -18.00 -18.12 -0.35
C LYS A 239 -16.83 -18.90 -0.98
N LYS A 240 -17.03 -19.55 -2.13
CA LYS A 240 -15.94 -20.29 -2.81
C LYS A 240 -14.84 -19.36 -3.29
N THR A 241 -15.22 -18.20 -3.83
CA THR A 241 -14.26 -17.17 -4.29
C THR A 241 -13.50 -16.56 -3.12
N SER A 242 -14.18 -16.25 -2.02
CA SER A 242 -13.55 -15.78 -0.78
C SER A 242 -12.51 -16.79 -0.28
N GLN A 243 -12.87 -18.09 -0.18
CA GLN A 243 -11.94 -19.13 0.28
C GLN A 243 -10.72 -19.27 -0.64
N LYS A 244 -10.91 -19.21 -1.96
CA LYS A 244 -9.80 -19.22 -2.93
C LYS A 244 -8.88 -18.03 -2.72
N THR A 245 -9.43 -16.82 -2.54
CA THR A 245 -8.66 -15.61 -2.28
C THR A 245 -7.87 -15.73 -0.98
N LYS A 246 -8.49 -16.21 0.11
CA LYS A 246 -7.82 -16.47 1.40
C LYS A 246 -6.68 -17.48 1.28
N SER A 247 -6.82 -18.51 0.45
CA SER A 247 -5.75 -19.50 0.23
C SER A 247 -4.51 -18.90 -0.44
N VAL A 248 -4.69 -17.94 -1.35
CA VAL A 248 -3.58 -17.21 -1.99
C VAL A 248 -2.84 -16.33 -0.99
N ILE A 249 -3.54 -15.66 -0.08
CA ILE A 249 -2.90 -14.87 0.98
C ILE A 249 -2.00 -15.76 1.83
N ASN A 250 -2.50 -16.91 2.25
CA ASN A 250 -1.74 -17.84 3.08
C ASN A 250 -0.52 -18.44 2.36
N ALA A 251 -0.63 -18.73 1.05
CA ALA A 251 0.48 -19.19 0.24
C ALA A 251 1.56 -18.09 0.13
N ARG A 252 1.16 -16.86 -0.18
CA ARG A 252 2.08 -15.71 -0.27
C ARG A 252 2.79 -15.39 1.02
N ALA A 253 2.08 -15.46 2.16
CA ALA A 253 2.71 -15.28 3.46
C ALA A 253 3.81 -16.34 3.71
N LYS A 254 3.70 -17.54 3.11
CA LYS A 254 4.73 -18.58 3.17
C LYS A 254 5.88 -18.32 2.19
N ASP A 255 5.58 -17.89 0.96
CA ASP A 255 6.60 -17.59 -0.08
C ASP A 255 7.51 -16.41 0.26
N LEU A 256 7.13 -15.59 1.25
CA LEU A 256 7.96 -14.49 1.77
C LEU A 256 9.05 -14.97 2.75
N TYR A 257 9.10 -16.27 3.06
CA TYR A 257 10.05 -16.86 4.03
C TYR A 257 11.26 -17.55 3.40
N PHE A 258 11.35 -17.62 2.05
CA PHE A 258 12.44 -18.31 1.36
C PHE A 258 13.18 -17.41 0.38
#